data_2f978d56487dbd2419fa248213dd543e
#
_entry.id   2f978d56487dbd2419fa248213dd543e
#
_cell.length_a   1.000
_cell.length_b   1.000
_cell.length_c   1.000
_cell.angle_alpha   90.00
_cell.angle_beta   90.00
_cell.angle_gamma   90.00
#
_symmetry.space_group_name_H-M   'P 1'
#
loop_
_entity.id
_entity.type
_entity.pdbx_description
1 polymer ?
#
loop_
_entity_poly.entity_id
_entity_poly.type
_entity_poly.pdbx_seq_one_letter_code
_entity_poly.pdbx_strand_id
1 'polypeptide(L)'
;MKTEDREILCSLIRDHEDTVGSSRVTMMAIKAFIESIKQVRCRVEEVRELYSELSEAIKNTEPKVIPLIHLIEEFEKEIGEAPDASIDQIKDLAIRILEEKHHKIITKTGKVIEHGLTCISEGDVIIVHTISYDVTNMLKLAKEVLQKTFKVIVLKQ
;
A
#
# COMPACT_ATOMS: atom_id res chain seq x y z
N MET A 1 9.14 19.30 -5.60
CA MET A 1 7.67 19.15 -5.82
C MET A 1 6.97 20.44 -5.42
N LYS A 2 6.00 20.93 -6.21
CA LYS A 2 5.24 22.15 -5.87
C LYS A 2 4.34 21.88 -4.66
N THR A 3 4.05 22.92 -3.86
CA THR A 3 3.19 22.79 -2.68
C THR A 3 1.79 22.25 -3.04
N GLU A 4 1.22 22.71 -4.15
CA GLU A 4 -0.07 22.22 -4.66
C GLU A 4 -0.05 20.71 -5.00
N ASP A 5 1.02 20.23 -5.64
CA ASP A 5 1.16 18.80 -5.97
C ASP A 5 1.24 17.93 -4.71
N ARG A 6 1.91 18.44 -3.66
CA ARG A 6 2.01 17.79 -2.36
C ARG A 6 0.64 17.70 -1.67
N GLU A 7 -0.13 18.78 -1.67
CA GLU A 7 -1.48 18.82 -1.08
C GLU A 7 -2.43 17.86 -1.80
N ILE A 8 -2.38 17.83 -3.14
CA ILE A 8 -3.16 16.89 -3.95
C ILE A 8 -2.79 15.45 -3.62
N LEU A 9 -1.49 15.12 -3.53
CA LEU A 9 -1.04 13.78 -3.16
C LEU A 9 -1.55 13.35 -1.78
N CYS A 10 -1.42 14.24 -0.79
CA CYS A 10 -1.88 13.98 0.58
C CYS A 10 -3.39 13.77 0.64
N SER A 11 -4.17 14.57 -0.11
CA SER A 11 -5.63 14.43 -0.21
C SER A 11 -6.00 13.08 -0.85
N LEU A 12 -5.39 12.72 -1.97
CA LEU A 12 -5.64 11.45 -2.64
C LEU A 12 -5.35 10.24 -1.75
N ILE A 13 -4.24 10.27 -1.01
CA ILE A 13 -3.88 9.19 -0.09
C ILE A 13 -4.94 9.07 1.01
N ARG A 14 -5.36 10.17 1.62
CA ARG A 14 -6.38 10.22 2.67
C ARG A 14 -7.72 9.68 2.19
N ASP A 15 -8.22 10.22 1.08
CA ASP A 15 -9.54 9.87 0.55
C ASP A 15 -9.61 8.39 0.15
N HIS A 16 -8.52 7.82 -0.33
CA HIS A 16 -8.43 6.40 -0.65
C HIS A 16 -8.26 5.54 0.60
N GLU A 17 -7.53 5.99 1.61
CA GLU A 17 -7.37 5.27 2.88
C GLU A 17 -8.71 5.09 3.58
N ASP A 18 -9.50 6.15 3.68
CA ASP A 18 -10.84 6.13 4.26
C ASP A 18 -11.81 5.20 3.49
N THR A 19 -11.61 5.06 2.17
CA THR A 19 -12.52 4.29 1.32
C THR A 19 -12.13 2.81 1.21
N VAL A 20 -10.85 2.50 1.05
CA VAL A 20 -10.38 1.14 0.71
C VAL A 20 -9.41 0.54 1.73
N GLY A 21 -8.96 1.33 2.70
CA GLY A 21 -8.06 0.94 3.78
C GLY A 21 -6.57 0.94 3.40
N SER A 22 -5.74 1.00 4.42
CA SER A 22 -4.29 1.24 4.33
C SER A 22 -3.54 0.23 3.45
N SER A 23 -3.85 -1.06 3.53
CA SER A 23 -3.20 -2.10 2.71
C SER A 23 -3.43 -1.88 1.22
N ARG A 24 -4.66 -1.52 0.86
CA ARG A 24 -5.03 -1.27 -0.54
C ARG A 24 -4.37 -0.01 -1.08
N VAL A 25 -4.38 1.07 -0.29
CA VAL A 25 -3.69 2.33 -0.64
C VAL A 25 -2.21 2.07 -0.88
N THR A 26 -1.56 1.31 0.01
CA THR A 26 -0.14 0.96 -0.15
C THR A 26 0.13 0.21 -1.45
N MET A 27 -0.70 -0.77 -1.81
CA MET A 27 -0.56 -1.49 -3.09
C MET A 27 -0.78 -0.59 -4.31
N MET A 28 -1.73 0.34 -4.24
CA MET A 28 -1.98 1.31 -5.31
C MET A 28 -0.79 2.28 -5.46
N ALA A 29 -0.24 2.77 -4.35
CA ALA A 29 0.93 3.64 -4.34
C ALA A 29 2.16 2.95 -4.96
N ILE A 30 2.43 1.69 -4.63
CA ILE A 30 3.53 0.93 -5.25
C ILE A 30 3.39 0.89 -6.77
N LYS A 31 2.20 0.58 -7.29
CA LYS A 31 1.96 0.54 -8.74
C LYS A 31 2.16 1.91 -9.38
N ALA A 32 1.64 2.97 -8.76
CA ALA A 32 1.83 4.33 -9.24
C ALA A 32 3.30 4.73 -9.26
N PHE A 33 4.09 4.36 -8.24
CA PHE A 33 5.53 4.61 -8.20
C PHE A 33 6.27 3.88 -9.30
N ILE A 34 5.99 2.60 -9.54
CA ILE A 34 6.59 1.83 -10.63
C ILE A 34 6.34 2.51 -11.99
N GLU A 35 5.10 2.89 -12.26
CA GLU A 35 4.77 3.57 -13.52
C GLU A 35 5.41 4.96 -13.63
N SER A 36 5.49 5.70 -12.54
CA SER A 36 6.18 6.99 -12.51
C SER A 36 7.68 6.84 -12.79
N ILE A 37 8.34 5.84 -12.18
CA ILE A 37 9.76 5.56 -12.39
C ILE A 37 10.05 5.24 -13.86
N LYS A 38 9.21 4.45 -14.52
CA LYS A 38 9.35 4.12 -15.94
C LYS A 38 9.32 5.37 -16.83
N GLN A 39 8.54 6.39 -16.44
CA GLN A 39 8.34 7.62 -17.23
C GLN A 39 9.35 8.71 -16.91
N VAL A 40 10.07 8.65 -15.81
CA VAL A 40 11.06 9.66 -15.40
C VAL A 40 12.16 9.78 -16.46
N ARG A 41 12.42 11.02 -16.90
CA ARG A 41 13.48 11.41 -17.86
C ARG A 41 14.25 12.58 -17.26
N CYS A 42 15.12 12.30 -16.31
CA CYS A 42 15.95 13.30 -15.65
C CYS A 42 17.30 12.70 -15.24
N ARG A 43 18.18 13.53 -14.65
CA ARG A 43 19.48 13.09 -14.15
C ARG A 43 19.32 12.33 -12.82
N VAL A 44 20.33 11.55 -12.45
CA VAL A 44 20.34 10.73 -11.21
C VAL A 44 20.12 11.58 -9.97
N GLU A 45 20.76 12.73 -9.89
CA GLU A 45 20.64 13.66 -8.76
C GLU A 45 19.21 14.16 -8.60
N GLU A 46 18.57 14.53 -9.71
CA GLU A 46 17.17 15.00 -9.74
C GLU A 46 16.19 13.89 -9.32
N VAL A 47 16.47 12.62 -9.66
CA VAL A 47 15.67 11.47 -9.23
C VAL A 47 15.75 11.30 -7.71
N ARG A 48 16.95 11.36 -7.14
CA ARG A 48 17.15 11.20 -5.68
C ARG A 48 16.44 12.31 -4.91
N GLU A 49 16.55 13.56 -5.38
CA GLU A 49 15.85 14.71 -4.80
C GLU A 49 14.33 14.54 -4.86
N LEU A 50 13.80 14.15 -6.03
CA LEU A 50 12.37 13.92 -6.21
C LEU A 50 11.84 12.81 -5.28
N TYR A 51 12.58 11.71 -5.11
CA TYR A 51 12.20 10.65 -4.18
C TYR A 51 12.22 11.08 -2.74
N SER A 52 13.22 11.88 -2.32
CA SER A 52 13.29 12.43 -0.98
C SER A 52 12.10 13.34 -0.67
N GLU A 53 11.74 14.23 -1.60
CA GLU A 53 10.57 15.09 -1.47
C GLU A 53 9.26 14.30 -1.41
N LEU A 54 9.11 13.28 -2.25
CA LEU A 54 7.93 12.42 -2.28
C LEU A 54 7.79 11.62 -0.97
N SER A 55 8.89 11.07 -0.49
CA SER A 55 8.96 10.36 0.78
C SER A 55 8.54 11.26 1.95
N GLU A 56 9.08 12.47 2.01
CA GLU A 56 8.72 13.42 3.05
C GLU A 56 7.24 13.80 2.98
N ALA A 57 6.68 13.99 1.78
CA ALA A 57 5.27 14.25 1.60
C ALA A 57 4.40 13.11 2.15
N ILE A 58 4.74 11.86 1.84
CA ILE A 58 4.01 10.68 2.29
C ILE A 58 4.11 10.49 3.80
N LYS A 59 5.30 10.67 4.39
CA LYS A 59 5.52 10.57 5.84
C LYS A 59 4.74 11.62 6.64
N ASN A 60 4.40 12.73 6.00
CA ASN A 60 3.65 13.84 6.60
C ASN A 60 2.17 13.87 6.23
N THR A 61 1.61 12.81 5.62
CA THR A 61 0.14 12.70 5.43
C THR A 61 -0.60 12.55 6.75
N GLU A 62 -1.81 13.11 6.83
CA GLU A 62 -2.72 12.93 7.96
C GLU A 62 -4.11 12.49 7.41
N PRO A 63 -4.66 11.36 7.87
CA PRO A 63 -4.06 10.39 8.81
C PRO A 63 -2.85 9.66 8.22
N LYS A 64 -1.98 9.12 9.07
CA LYS A 64 -0.78 8.39 8.65
C LYS A 64 -1.12 7.00 8.15
N VAL A 65 -0.75 6.71 6.91
CA VAL A 65 -0.86 5.36 6.33
C VAL A 65 0.41 4.57 6.68
N ILE A 66 0.44 3.97 7.87
CA ILE A 66 1.63 3.33 8.43
C ILE A 66 2.29 2.31 7.50
N PRO A 67 1.55 1.40 6.82
CA PRO A 67 2.18 0.46 5.89
C PRO A 67 2.88 1.15 4.71
N LEU A 68 2.34 2.28 4.24
CA LEU A 68 2.95 3.06 3.16
C LEU A 68 4.22 3.78 3.65
N ILE A 69 4.21 4.32 4.87
CA ILE A 69 5.38 4.96 5.48
C ILE A 69 6.52 3.94 5.59
N HIS A 70 6.29 2.77 6.17
CA HIS A 70 7.29 1.72 6.29
C HIS A 70 7.82 1.26 4.92
N LEU A 71 6.95 1.15 3.91
CA LEU A 71 7.36 0.84 2.54
C LEU A 71 8.38 1.86 2.02
N ILE A 72 8.07 3.15 2.20
CA ILE A 72 8.92 4.24 1.71
C ILE A 72 10.26 4.27 2.46
N GLU A 73 10.26 4.08 3.77
CA GLU A 73 11.49 4.03 4.58
C GLU A 73 12.41 2.87 4.17
N GLU A 74 11.85 1.69 3.97
CA GLU A 74 12.61 0.55 3.47
C GLU A 74 13.13 0.78 2.04
N PHE A 75 12.32 1.38 1.17
CA PHE A 75 12.70 1.73 -0.19
C PHE A 75 13.85 2.74 -0.22
N GLU A 76 13.76 3.81 0.58
CA GLU A 76 14.84 4.81 0.69
C GLU A 76 16.16 4.19 1.14
N LYS A 77 16.10 3.31 2.14
CA LYS A 77 17.28 2.61 2.64
C LYS A 77 17.93 1.77 1.53
N GLU A 78 17.17 0.95 0.85
CA GLU A 78 17.66 0.04 -0.19
C GLU A 78 18.21 0.81 -1.42
N ILE A 79 17.58 1.92 -1.81
CA ILE A 79 18.08 2.80 -2.89
C ILE A 79 19.31 3.60 -2.44
N GLY A 80 19.35 4.04 -1.18
CA GLY A 80 20.49 4.80 -0.61
C GLY A 80 21.77 3.98 -0.52
N GLU A 81 21.65 2.67 -0.35
CA GLU A 81 22.77 1.72 -0.33
C GLU A 81 23.27 1.36 -1.75
N ALA A 82 22.58 1.82 -2.81
CA ALA A 82 22.98 1.53 -4.19
C ALA A 82 24.29 2.27 -4.56
N PRO A 83 25.21 1.60 -5.24
CA PRO A 83 26.45 2.24 -5.70
C PRO A 83 26.17 3.33 -6.74
N ASP A 84 27.21 4.11 -7.09
CA ASP A 84 27.15 5.09 -8.19
C ASP A 84 26.84 4.35 -9.51
N ALA A 85 25.56 4.38 -9.86
CA ALA A 85 25.01 3.63 -10.98
C ALA A 85 24.40 4.61 -12.01
N SER A 86 24.26 4.14 -13.24
CA SER A 86 23.54 4.91 -14.27
C SER A 86 22.06 5.07 -13.90
N ILE A 87 21.41 6.06 -14.51
CA ILE A 87 19.97 6.30 -14.29
C ILE A 87 19.12 5.05 -14.56
N ASP A 88 19.45 4.29 -15.60
CA ASP A 88 18.70 3.08 -15.96
C ASP A 88 18.90 1.97 -14.92
N GLN A 89 20.11 1.79 -14.41
CA GLN A 89 20.39 0.85 -13.31
C GLN A 89 19.64 1.20 -12.03
N ILE A 90 19.55 2.49 -11.70
CA ILE A 90 18.79 2.96 -10.52
C ILE A 90 17.29 2.72 -10.73
N LYS A 91 16.75 2.99 -11.92
CA LYS A 91 15.35 2.70 -12.24
C LYS A 91 15.03 1.21 -12.14
N ASP A 92 15.86 0.36 -12.74
CA ASP A 92 15.67 -1.09 -12.69
C ASP A 92 15.72 -1.62 -11.25
N LEU A 93 16.67 -1.13 -10.44
CA LEU A 93 16.76 -1.47 -9.03
C LEU A 93 15.49 -1.01 -8.28
N ALA A 94 15.06 0.22 -8.47
CA ALA A 94 13.87 0.78 -7.81
C ALA A 94 12.60 0.00 -8.16
N ILE A 95 12.39 -0.33 -9.44
CA ILE A 95 11.26 -1.12 -9.90
C ILE A 95 11.30 -2.51 -9.24
N ARG A 96 12.45 -3.18 -9.27
CA ARG A 96 12.61 -4.51 -8.66
C ARG A 96 12.28 -4.51 -7.17
N ILE A 97 12.79 -3.53 -6.41
CA ILE A 97 12.51 -3.39 -4.98
C ILE A 97 10.99 -3.24 -4.75
N LEU A 98 10.34 -2.36 -5.51
CA LEU A 98 8.91 -2.12 -5.38
C LEU A 98 8.06 -3.34 -5.77
N GLU A 99 8.43 -4.07 -6.82
CA GLU A 99 7.77 -5.31 -7.23
C GLU A 99 7.91 -6.40 -6.16
N GLU A 100 9.08 -6.57 -5.55
CA GLU A 100 9.29 -7.50 -4.45
C GLU A 100 8.42 -7.14 -3.22
N LYS A 101 8.36 -5.85 -2.87
CA LYS A 101 7.51 -5.38 -1.76
C LYS A 101 6.02 -5.59 -2.07
N HIS A 102 5.59 -5.30 -3.29
CA HIS A 102 4.23 -5.56 -3.73
C HIS A 102 3.87 -7.05 -3.60
N HIS A 103 4.75 -7.92 -4.07
CA HIS A 103 4.55 -9.37 -3.95
C HIS A 103 4.49 -9.84 -2.48
N LYS A 104 5.37 -9.32 -1.62
CA LYS A 104 5.34 -9.61 -0.17
C LYS A 104 4.01 -9.20 0.48
N ILE A 105 3.47 -8.04 0.12
CA ILE A 105 2.17 -7.58 0.66
C ILE A 105 1.06 -8.53 0.21
N ILE A 106 0.97 -8.85 -1.08
CA ILE A 106 -0.05 -9.77 -1.61
C ILE A 106 0.03 -11.12 -0.90
N THR A 107 1.24 -11.67 -0.76
CA THR A 107 1.44 -12.97 -0.11
C THR A 107 1.02 -12.95 1.37
N LYS A 108 1.40 -11.88 2.10
CA LYS A 108 1.02 -11.72 3.52
C LYS A 108 -0.50 -11.55 3.65
N THR A 109 -1.11 -10.71 2.83
CA THR A 109 -2.58 -10.52 2.81
C THR A 109 -3.31 -11.85 2.51
N GLY A 110 -2.83 -12.63 1.55
CA GLY A 110 -3.38 -13.96 1.27
C GLY A 110 -3.36 -14.86 2.51
N LYS A 111 -2.23 -14.94 3.22
CA LYS A 111 -2.11 -15.72 4.45
C LYS A 111 -3.04 -15.22 5.56
N VAL A 112 -3.17 -13.90 5.73
CA VAL A 112 -4.11 -13.31 6.71
C VAL A 112 -5.54 -13.72 6.39
N ILE A 113 -5.94 -13.68 5.11
CA ILE A 113 -7.26 -14.12 4.68
C ILE A 113 -7.46 -15.62 4.93
N GLU A 114 -6.50 -16.46 4.56
CA GLU A 114 -6.56 -17.91 4.81
C GLU A 114 -6.75 -18.22 6.28
N HIS A 115 -5.94 -17.64 7.17
CA HIS A 115 -6.09 -17.81 8.61
C HIS A 115 -7.43 -17.28 9.12
N GLY A 116 -7.85 -16.11 8.66
CA GLY A 116 -9.14 -15.53 9.04
C GLY A 116 -10.33 -16.39 8.63
N LEU A 117 -10.27 -17.05 7.47
CA LEU A 117 -11.31 -17.99 7.01
C LEU A 117 -11.48 -19.19 7.96
N THR A 118 -10.41 -19.63 8.61
CA THR A 118 -10.47 -20.72 9.62
C THR A 118 -11.17 -20.29 10.91
N CYS A 119 -11.19 -18.99 11.19
CA CYS A 119 -11.83 -18.44 12.39
C CYS A 119 -13.35 -18.23 12.22
N ILE A 120 -13.89 -18.34 11.00
CA ILE A 120 -15.31 -18.14 10.74
C ILE A 120 -16.01 -19.50 10.76
N SER A 121 -16.99 -19.66 11.65
CA SER A 121 -17.84 -20.86 11.74
C SER A 121 -19.25 -20.62 11.22
N GLU A 122 -19.98 -21.70 10.94
CA GLU A 122 -21.38 -21.64 10.58
C GLU A 122 -22.21 -21.04 11.72
N GLY A 123 -23.06 -20.07 11.40
CA GLY A 123 -23.94 -19.41 12.37
C GLY A 123 -23.29 -18.29 13.19
N ASP A 124 -22.02 -17.96 12.97
CA ASP A 124 -21.30 -16.90 13.70
C ASP A 124 -21.96 -15.53 13.58
N VAL A 125 -21.75 -14.70 14.60
CA VAL A 125 -22.04 -13.27 14.61
C VAL A 125 -20.73 -12.51 14.68
N ILE A 126 -20.35 -11.88 13.57
CA ILE A 126 -19.09 -11.18 13.40
C ILE A 126 -19.32 -9.67 13.55
N ILE A 127 -18.59 -9.03 14.44
CA ILE A 127 -18.64 -7.57 14.63
C ILE A 127 -17.45 -6.94 13.92
N VAL A 128 -17.70 -6.01 12.99
CA VAL A 128 -16.71 -5.26 12.26
C VAL A 128 -16.76 -3.79 12.71
N HIS A 129 -15.66 -3.30 13.26
CA HIS A 129 -15.58 -1.92 13.77
C HIS A 129 -15.21 -0.92 12.67
N THR A 130 -14.29 -1.30 11.78
CA THR A 130 -13.83 -0.44 10.68
C THR A 130 -13.88 -1.19 9.35
N ILE A 131 -14.01 -0.44 8.26
CA ILE A 131 -13.92 -1.01 6.92
C ILE A 131 -12.46 -1.38 6.67
N SER A 132 -12.19 -2.69 6.55
CA SER A 132 -10.92 -3.23 6.10
C SER A 132 -11.14 -4.02 4.83
N TYR A 133 -10.35 -3.71 3.81
CA TYR A 133 -10.39 -4.44 2.55
C TYR A 133 -10.18 -5.95 2.76
N ASP A 134 -9.20 -6.31 3.60
CA ASP A 134 -8.83 -7.70 3.85
C ASP A 134 -9.95 -8.44 4.59
N VAL A 135 -10.57 -7.82 5.59
CA VAL A 135 -11.74 -8.37 6.30
C VAL A 135 -12.94 -8.52 5.36
N THR A 136 -13.21 -7.49 4.56
CA THR A 136 -14.33 -7.54 3.60
C THR A 136 -14.13 -8.66 2.58
N ASN A 137 -12.93 -8.83 2.05
CA ASN A 137 -12.60 -9.88 1.11
C ASN A 137 -12.67 -11.27 1.75
N MET A 138 -12.19 -11.43 2.98
CA MET A 138 -12.31 -12.66 3.76
C MET A 138 -13.78 -13.06 3.96
N LEU A 139 -14.64 -12.11 4.37
CA LEU A 139 -16.08 -12.36 4.56
C LEU A 139 -16.77 -12.75 3.27
N LYS A 140 -16.43 -12.10 2.14
CA LYS A 140 -16.94 -12.47 0.80
C LYS A 140 -16.53 -13.90 0.44
N LEU A 141 -15.26 -14.26 0.60
CA LEU A 141 -14.77 -15.60 0.33
C LEU A 141 -15.44 -16.65 1.22
N ALA A 142 -15.64 -16.36 2.52
CA ALA A 142 -16.34 -17.25 3.44
C ALA A 142 -17.79 -17.51 2.95
N LYS A 143 -18.47 -16.48 2.47
CA LYS A 143 -19.87 -16.59 2.01
C LYS A 143 -19.98 -17.19 0.61
N GLU A 144 -19.20 -16.68 -0.36
CA GLU A 144 -19.40 -16.99 -1.78
C GLU A 144 -18.70 -18.28 -2.20
N VAL A 145 -17.51 -18.56 -1.64
CA VAL A 145 -16.71 -19.74 -2.01
C VAL A 145 -16.92 -20.89 -1.02
N LEU A 146 -16.86 -20.61 0.29
CA LEU A 146 -17.03 -21.65 1.32
C LEU A 146 -18.50 -21.84 1.72
N GLN A 147 -19.42 -21.02 1.18
CA GLN A 147 -20.88 -21.09 1.38
C GLN A 147 -21.30 -21.07 2.86
N LYS A 148 -20.47 -20.46 3.74
CA LYS A 148 -20.77 -20.31 5.16
C LYS A 148 -21.89 -19.30 5.40
N THR A 149 -22.79 -19.61 6.34
CA THR A 149 -23.86 -18.70 6.79
C THR A 149 -23.46 -18.05 8.11
N PHE A 150 -23.42 -16.70 8.15
CA PHE A 150 -23.08 -15.92 9.35
C PHE A 150 -23.73 -14.54 9.28
N LYS A 151 -23.79 -13.83 10.41
CA LYS A 151 -24.25 -12.45 10.49
C LYS A 151 -23.06 -11.51 10.63
N VAL A 152 -23.12 -10.34 9.99
CA VAL A 152 -22.13 -9.28 10.15
C VAL A 152 -22.81 -8.05 10.73
N ILE A 153 -22.29 -7.53 11.84
CA ILE A 153 -22.70 -6.28 12.46
C ILE A 153 -21.58 -5.27 12.21
N VAL A 154 -21.89 -4.21 11.46
CA VAL A 154 -20.94 -3.12 11.21
C VAL A 154 -21.24 -2.01 12.20
N LEU A 155 -20.25 -1.67 13.04
CA LEU A 155 -20.36 -0.52 13.94
C LEU A 155 -20.14 0.76 13.12
N LYS A 156 -21.11 1.68 13.22
CA LYS A 156 -20.93 3.03 12.65
C LYS A 156 -19.88 3.79 13.47
N GLN A 157 -18.93 4.37 12.79
CA GLN A 157 -18.09 5.44 13.30
C GLN A 157 -18.81 6.76 13.23
#